data_747079c08c1950fb1b28ce0475863c5c
#
_entry.id   747079c08c1950fb1b28ce0475863c5c
#
_cell.length_a   1.000
_cell.length_b   1.000
_cell.length_c   1.000
_cell.angle_alpha   90.00
_cell.angle_beta   90.00
_cell.angle_gamma   90.00
#
_symmetry.space_group_name_H-M   'P 1'
#
loop_
_entity.id
_entity.type
_entity.pdbx_description
1 polymer ?
#
loop_
_entity_poly.entity_id
_entity_poly.type
_entity_poly.pdbx_seq_one_letter_code
_entity_poly.pdbx_strand_id
1 'polypeptide(L)'
;DPADDLIYHKMANNIEGITFLPTFRPDAYSNLFDDNWKSNVEKICQLTGQDATLKGLVEALRIRHSYFAERGAKASDHGLLEPYGLKIEQKRAENIFQNAYNKGKKYSLRSNETKEFISYMMHRFCEMNQEKGMVTQIHYGAIRNVNEYLFKNWGADVGGDVSAESVNIVENLQPLLSRFFSGENDNQS
;
A
#
# COMPACT_ATOMS: atom_id res chain seq x y z
N ASP A 1 -2.48 -7.47 6.41
CA ASP A 1 -1.90 -6.21 6.93
C ASP A 1 -0.40 -6.40 7.22
N PRO A 2 0.50 -5.46 6.85
CA PRO A 2 1.93 -5.52 7.17
C PRO A 2 2.28 -5.74 8.63
N ALA A 3 1.45 -5.31 9.57
CA ALA A 3 1.67 -5.53 11.00
C ALA A 3 1.24 -6.91 11.52
N ASP A 4 0.66 -7.75 10.66
CA ASP A 4 0.17 -9.09 11.03
C ASP A 4 1.33 -10.06 11.32
N ASP A 5 1.23 -10.83 12.39
CA ASP A 5 2.23 -11.85 12.78
C ASP A 5 2.15 -13.15 11.97
N LEU A 6 1.14 -13.29 11.10
CA LEU A 6 0.90 -14.44 10.23
C LEU A 6 0.70 -15.77 10.96
N ILE A 7 0.26 -15.73 12.22
CA ILE A 7 0.05 -16.94 13.02
C ILE A 7 -0.97 -17.88 12.40
N TYR A 8 -2.07 -17.34 11.82
CA TYR A 8 -3.10 -18.15 11.19
C TYR A 8 -2.61 -18.81 9.88
N HIS A 9 -1.76 -18.15 9.12
CA HIS A 9 -1.10 -18.77 7.95
C HIS A 9 -0.22 -19.93 8.37
N LYS A 10 0.56 -19.77 9.46
CA LYS A 10 1.39 -20.85 10.01
C LYS A 10 0.54 -22.03 10.48
N MET A 11 -0.59 -21.76 11.15
CA MET A 11 -1.50 -22.81 11.60
C MET A 11 -2.19 -23.53 10.45
N ALA A 12 -2.63 -22.78 9.42
CA ALA A 12 -3.31 -23.33 8.24
C ALA A 12 -2.40 -24.23 7.40
N ASN A 13 -1.10 -23.98 7.35
CA ASN A 13 -0.13 -24.81 6.64
C ASN A 13 0.06 -26.22 7.22
N ASN A 14 -0.61 -26.55 8.32
CA ASN A 14 -0.67 -27.93 8.84
C ASN A 14 -1.76 -28.77 8.17
N ILE A 15 -2.54 -28.20 7.22
CA ILE A 15 -3.57 -28.93 6.49
C ILE A 15 -2.91 -29.66 5.32
N GLU A 16 -3.01 -31.00 5.29
CA GLU A 16 -2.40 -31.83 4.28
C GLU A 16 -2.91 -31.48 2.86
N GLY A 17 -2.00 -31.34 1.93
CA GLY A 17 -2.30 -31.06 0.53
C GLY A 17 -2.68 -29.61 0.20
N ILE A 18 -2.69 -28.71 1.19
CA ILE A 18 -3.00 -27.28 0.98
C ILE A 18 -1.88 -26.41 1.50
N THR A 19 -1.41 -25.47 0.67
CA THR A 19 -0.44 -24.46 1.05
C THR A 19 -1.11 -23.09 1.09
N PHE A 20 -1.07 -22.43 2.25
CA PHE A 20 -1.57 -21.07 2.44
C PHE A 20 -0.39 -20.09 2.46
N LEU A 21 -0.33 -19.20 1.49
CA LEU A 21 0.70 -18.17 1.40
C LEU A 21 0.12 -16.79 1.73
N PRO A 22 0.83 -15.97 2.51
CA PRO A 22 0.38 -14.62 2.79
C PRO A 22 0.57 -13.72 1.58
N THR A 23 -0.25 -12.69 1.46
CA THR A 23 -0.09 -11.59 0.52
C THR A 23 0.17 -10.29 1.29
N PHE A 24 1.19 -9.54 0.87
CA PHE A 24 1.55 -8.27 1.51
C PHE A 24 0.64 -7.16 1.01
N ARG A 25 -0.22 -6.60 1.88
CA ARG A 25 -1.18 -5.56 1.51
C ARG A 25 -1.01 -4.29 2.35
N PRO A 26 -0.25 -3.29 1.85
CA PRO A 26 0.14 -2.11 2.62
C PRO A 26 -0.78 -0.88 2.45
N ASP A 27 -1.99 -1.01 1.92
CA ASP A 27 -2.89 0.11 1.60
C ASP A 27 -3.13 1.07 2.78
N ALA A 28 -3.25 0.53 4.00
CA ALA A 28 -3.47 1.29 5.23
C ALA A 28 -2.34 2.29 5.56
N TYR A 29 -1.19 2.18 4.90
CA TYR A 29 -0.01 3.03 5.12
C TYR A 29 0.18 4.09 4.03
N SER A 30 -0.52 3.98 2.92
CA SER A 30 -0.48 4.93 1.80
C SER A 30 -1.74 5.78 1.67
N ASN A 31 -2.87 5.37 2.26
CA ASN A 31 -4.12 6.10 2.21
C ASN A 31 -4.22 7.16 3.32
N LEU A 32 -3.83 8.39 3.00
CA LEU A 32 -3.83 9.52 3.95
C LEU A 32 -5.25 9.96 4.41
N PHE A 33 -6.32 9.47 3.77
CA PHE A 33 -7.71 9.76 4.19
C PHE A 33 -8.23 8.80 5.25
N ASP A 34 -7.53 7.68 5.49
CA ASP A 34 -7.92 6.76 6.55
C ASP A 34 -7.71 7.42 7.93
N ASP A 35 -8.77 7.47 8.71
CA ASP A 35 -8.74 8.00 10.07
C ASP A 35 -7.68 7.34 10.97
N ASN A 36 -7.35 6.09 10.67
CA ASN A 36 -6.36 5.30 11.39
C ASN A 36 -4.95 5.40 10.81
N TRP A 37 -4.77 6.13 9.69
CA TRP A 37 -3.46 6.18 9.01
C TRP A 37 -2.31 6.53 9.95
N LYS A 38 -2.45 7.57 10.74
CA LYS A 38 -1.41 8.00 11.69
C LYS A 38 -1.11 6.91 12.73
N SER A 39 -2.14 6.32 13.32
CA SER A 39 -1.95 5.25 14.32
C SER A 39 -1.35 3.99 13.69
N ASN A 40 -1.68 3.68 12.44
CA ASN A 40 -1.06 2.57 11.71
C ASN A 40 0.44 2.84 11.47
N VAL A 41 0.82 4.07 11.07
CA VAL A 41 2.22 4.47 10.93
C VAL A 41 2.98 4.32 12.25
N GLU A 42 2.42 4.85 13.34
CA GLU A 42 3.04 4.74 14.67
C GLU A 42 3.22 3.29 15.10
N LYS A 43 2.20 2.46 14.92
CA LYS A 43 2.21 1.04 15.26
C LYS A 43 3.27 0.26 14.50
N ILE A 44 3.38 0.43 13.17
CA ILE A 44 4.35 -0.33 12.37
C ILE A 44 5.77 0.13 12.62
N CYS A 45 5.98 1.44 12.82
CA CYS A 45 7.29 2.00 13.18
C CYS A 45 7.72 1.47 14.56
N GLN A 46 6.84 1.47 15.55
CA GLN A 46 7.13 0.89 16.87
C GLN A 46 7.46 -0.60 16.77
N LEU A 47 6.68 -1.37 16.01
CA LEU A 47 6.88 -2.82 15.82
C LEU A 47 8.26 -3.13 15.23
N THR A 48 8.81 -2.24 14.43
CA THR A 48 10.09 -2.44 13.71
C THR A 48 11.25 -1.63 14.28
N GLY A 49 11.02 -0.87 15.35
CA GLY A 49 12.04 -0.01 15.96
C GLY A 49 12.44 1.19 15.11
N GLN A 50 11.54 1.68 14.27
CA GLN A 50 11.77 2.84 13.41
C GLN A 50 11.09 4.10 13.93
N ASP A 51 11.61 5.27 13.56
CA ASP A 51 10.96 6.55 13.85
C ASP A 51 9.74 6.78 12.96
N ALA A 52 8.71 7.46 13.48
CA ALA A 52 7.50 7.81 12.72
C ALA A 52 7.75 8.99 11.75
N THR A 53 8.67 8.80 10.81
CA THR A 53 9.00 9.67 9.69
C THR A 53 8.70 8.96 8.38
N LEU A 54 8.68 9.65 7.23
CA LEU A 54 8.51 8.98 5.94
C LEU A 54 9.61 7.93 5.71
N LYS A 55 10.86 8.27 6.01
CA LYS A 55 11.99 7.34 5.89
C LYS A 55 11.80 6.13 6.81
N GLY A 56 11.42 6.34 8.06
CA GLY A 56 11.17 5.27 9.00
C GLY A 56 9.97 4.40 8.61
N LEU A 57 8.89 5.00 8.08
CA LEU A 57 7.76 4.24 7.54
C LEU A 57 8.17 3.33 6.38
N VAL A 58 8.93 3.86 5.41
CA VAL A 58 9.40 3.06 4.26
C VAL A 58 10.28 1.90 4.75
N GLU A 59 11.18 2.15 5.70
CA GLU A 59 12.03 1.10 6.27
C GLU A 59 11.23 0.07 7.07
N ALA A 60 10.28 0.52 7.88
CA ALA A 60 9.37 -0.36 8.61
C ALA A 60 8.60 -1.31 7.67
N LEU A 61 8.08 -0.76 6.57
CA LEU A 61 7.40 -1.54 5.54
C LEU A 61 8.35 -2.50 4.82
N ARG A 62 9.60 -2.12 4.56
CA ARG A 62 10.64 -2.97 3.97
C ARG A 62 10.97 -4.17 4.88
N ILE A 63 11.13 -3.93 6.18
CA ILE A 63 11.34 -4.99 7.18
C ILE A 63 10.15 -5.96 7.18
N ARG A 64 8.93 -5.43 7.18
CA ARG A 64 7.72 -6.25 7.18
C ARG A 64 7.50 -6.98 5.85
N HIS A 65 7.83 -6.37 4.73
CA HIS A 65 7.80 -7.01 3.42
C HIS A 65 8.76 -8.21 3.37
N SER A 66 9.98 -8.06 3.88
CA SER A 66 10.95 -9.16 4.00
C SER A 66 10.41 -10.27 4.91
N TYR A 67 9.78 -9.92 6.03
CA TYR A 67 9.12 -10.87 6.93
C TYR A 67 8.04 -11.72 6.23
N PHE A 68 7.24 -11.09 5.35
CA PHE A 68 6.23 -11.80 4.55
C PHE A 68 6.88 -12.69 3.48
N ALA A 69 7.90 -12.18 2.77
CA ALA A 69 8.64 -12.94 1.75
C ALA A 69 9.27 -14.21 2.34
N GLU A 70 9.90 -14.11 3.51
CA GLU A 70 10.49 -15.25 4.25
C GLU A 70 9.44 -16.30 4.66
N ARG A 71 8.16 -15.90 4.76
CA ARG A 71 7.02 -16.78 5.05
C ARG A 71 6.25 -17.22 3.83
N GLY A 72 6.89 -17.07 2.65
CA GLY A 72 6.39 -17.61 1.40
C GLY A 72 5.50 -16.66 0.59
N ALA A 73 5.35 -15.39 0.98
CA ALA A 73 4.61 -14.44 0.16
C ALA A 73 5.20 -14.36 -1.25
N LYS A 74 4.34 -14.37 -2.26
CA LYS A 74 4.71 -14.31 -3.68
C LYS A 74 4.20 -13.05 -4.37
N ALA A 75 3.34 -12.29 -3.70
CA ALA A 75 2.74 -11.08 -4.23
C ALA A 75 2.51 -10.03 -3.15
N SER A 76 2.53 -8.78 -3.56
CA SER A 76 1.85 -7.71 -2.85
C SER A 76 0.55 -7.35 -3.56
N ASP A 77 -0.44 -6.87 -2.82
CA ASP A 77 -1.75 -6.48 -3.33
C ASP A 77 -2.06 -5.03 -2.95
N HIS A 78 -2.50 -4.24 -3.93
CA HIS A 78 -2.73 -2.81 -3.78
C HIS A 78 -4.12 -2.43 -4.30
N GLY A 79 -5.03 -2.06 -3.36
CA GLY A 79 -6.38 -1.60 -3.68
C GLY A 79 -6.41 -0.09 -3.84
N LEU A 80 -6.55 0.39 -5.06
CA LEU A 80 -6.50 1.80 -5.41
C LEU A 80 -7.78 2.25 -6.12
N LEU A 81 -8.20 3.51 -5.92
CA LEU A 81 -9.25 4.07 -6.76
C LEU A 81 -8.78 4.20 -8.22
N GLU A 82 -7.56 4.69 -8.39
CA GLU A 82 -6.84 4.73 -9.67
C GLU A 82 -5.40 4.25 -9.47
N PRO A 83 -4.77 3.63 -10.47
CA PRO A 83 -3.44 3.04 -10.35
C PRO A 83 -2.34 4.11 -10.44
N TYR A 84 -2.23 4.94 -9.43
CA TYR A 84 -1.28 6.04 -9.39
C TYR A 84 0.19 5.58 -9.37
N GLY A 85 0.97 6.03 -10.35
CA GLY A 85 2.37 5.69 -10.53
C GLY A 85 3.27 6.88 -10.90
N LEU A 86 2.88 8.10 -10.58
CA LEU A 86 3.65 9.32 -10.88
C LEU A 86 5.04 9.30 -10.22
N LYS A 87 6.04 9.82 -10.92
CA LYS A 87 7.37 10.02 -10.35
C LYS A 87 7.36 11.22 -9.41
N ILE A 88 7.46 10.98 -8.11
CA ILE A 88 7.44 12.00 -7.06
C ILE A 88 8.78 12.04 -6.35
N GLU A 89 9.32 13.25 -6.21
CA GLU A 89 10.56 13.46 -5.46
C GLU A 89 10.37 13.20 -3.96
N GLN A 90 11.38 12.62 -3.32
CA GLN A 90 11.36 12.28 -1.90
C GLN A 90 11.02 13.49 -1.03
N LYS A 91 11.62 14.64 -1.27
CA LYS A 91 11.36 15.87 -0.49
C LYS A 91 9.89 16.30 -0.55
N ARG A 92 9.23 16.11 -1.72
CA ARG A 92 7.79 16.39 -1.86
C ARG A 92 6.96 15.42 -1.04
N ALA A 93 7.26 14.14 -1.11
CA ALA A 93 6.58 13.11 -0.33
C ALA A 93 6.78 13.32 1.19
N GLU A 94 7.98 13.71 1.63
CA GLU A 94 8.27 14.05 3.02
C GLU A 94 7.41 15.22 3.52
N ASN A 95 7.26 16.27 2.72
CA ASN A 95 6.44 17.42 3.06
C ASN A 95 4.96 17.02 3.20
N ILE A 96 4.45 16.18 2.30
CA ILE A 96 3.07 15.68 2.36
C ILE A 96 2.89 14.84 3.63
N PHE A 97 3.80 13.89 3.88
CA PHE A 97 3.79 13.04 5.07
C PHE A 97 3.76 13.88 6.36
N GLN A 98 4.68 14.83 6.51
CA GLN A 98 4.77 15.68 7.70
C GLN A 98 3.51 16.50 7.92
N ASN A 99 2.95 17.07 6.85
CA ASN A 99 1.72 17.83 6.95
C ASN A 99 0.54 16.94 7.39
N ALA A 100 0.38 15.76 6.80
CA ALA A 100 -0.68 14.82 7.18
C ALA A 100 -0.47 14.32 8.63
N TYR A 101 0.75 13.98 9.00
CA TYR A 101 1.09 13.44 10.32
C TYR A 101 0.88 14.45 11.45
N ASN A 102 1.30 15.71 11.24
CA ASN A 102 1.25 16.74 12.26
C ASN A 102 -0.13 17.39 12.42
N LYS A 103 -0.86 17.55 11.31
CA LYS A 103 -2.14 18.25 11.30
C LYS A 103 -3.34 17.30 11.47
N GLY A 104 -3.17 16.01 11.21
CA GLY A 104 -4.22 15.00 11.34
C GLY A 104 -5.50 15.39 10.58
N LYS A 105 -6.66 15.14 11.16
CA LYS A 105 -7.98 15.47 10.57
C LYS A 105 -8.19 16.95 10.21
N LYS A 106 -7.37 17.86 10.73
CA LYS A 106 -7.41 19.30 10.38
C LYS A 106 -6.68 19.61 9.07
N TYR A 107 -5.93 18.65 8.54
CA TYR A 107 -5.26 18.82 7.27
C TYR A 107 -6.23 18.54 6.13
N SER A 108 -6.64 19.61 5.44
CA SER A 108 -7.37 19.47 4.18
C SER A 108 -6.38 19.01 3.11
N LEU A 109 -6.30 17.70 2.92
CA LEU A 109 -5.53 17.13 1.82
C LEU A 109 -6.10 17.64 0.50
N ARG A 110 -5.26 18.20 -0.32
CA ARG A 110 -5.60 18.42 -1.72
C ARG A 110 -5.64 17.04 -2.40
N SER A 111 -6.61 16.81 -3.25
CA SER A 111 -6.73 15.53 -3.98
C SER A 111 -5.41 15.11 -4.66
N ASN A 112 -4.64 16.07 -5.15
CA ASN A 112 -3.33 15.82 -5.76
C ASN A 112 -2.27 15.34 -4.76
N GLU A 113 -2.28 15.79 -3.50
CA GLU A 113 -1.27 15.37 -2.51
C GLU A 113 -1.42 13.90 -2.12
N THR A 114 -2.65 13.42 -2.02
CA THR A 114 -2.90 11.99 -1.81
C THR A 114 -2.44 11.16 -3.00
N LYS A 115 -2.77 11.59 -4.22
CA LYS A 115 -2.31 10.96 -5.45
C LYS A 115 -0.77 10.91 -5.53
N GLU A 116 -0.10 12.01 -5.22
CA GLU A 116 1.36 12.10 -5.17
C GLU A 116 1.95 11.16 -4.10
N PHE A 117 1.37 11.12 -2.91
CA PHE A 117 1.85 10.26 -1.84
C PHE A 117 1.67 8.77 -2.15
N ILE A 118 0.49 8.38 -2.63
CA ILE A 118 0.25 7.00 -3.10
C ILE A 118 1.24 6.63 -4.19
N SER A 119 1.45 7.51 -5.19
CA SER A 119 2.42 7.27 -6.27
C SER A 119 3.83 7.03 -5.73
N TYR A 120 4.30 7.85 -4.80
CA TYR A 120 5.61 7.68 -4.16
C TYR A 120 5.69 6.31 -3.45
N MET A 121 4.69 5.94 -2.67
CA MET A 121 4.66 4.67 -1.96
C MET A 121 4.61 3.47 -2.92
N MET A 122 3.85 3.58 -4.03
CA MET A 122 3.81 2.53 -5.06
C MET A 122 5.18 2.25 -5.67
N HIS A 123 5.98 3.30 -5.94
CA HIS A 123 7.36 3.10 -6.37
C HIS A 123 8.20 2.34 -5.32
N ARG A 124 8.04 2.66 -4.04
CA ARG A 124 8.74 1.93 -2.94
C ARG A 124 8.31 0.48 -2.86
N PHE A 125 7.00 0.19 -3.01
CA PHE A 125 6.50 -1.19 -3.01
C PHE A 125 7.00 -2.01 -4.21
N CYS A 126 7.03 -1.41 -5.39
CA CYS A 126 7.60 -2.08 -6.58
C CYS A 126 9.08 -2.38 -6.42
N GLU A 127 9.87 -1.48 -5.81
CA GLU A 127 11.28 -1.73 -5.48
C GLU A 127 11.42 -2.93 -4.53
N MET A 128 10.64 -2.96 -3.44
CA MET A 128 10.65 -4.08 -2.49
C MET A 128 10.28 -5.40 -3.16
N ASN A 129 9.29 -5.38 -4.07
CA ASN A 129 8.87 -6.57 -4.82
C ASN A 129 9.97 -7.03 -5.79
N GLN A 130 10.61 -6.10 -6.51
CA GLN A 130 11.71 -6.42 -7.42
C GLN A 130 12.88 -7.07 -6.67
N GLU A 131 13.27 -6.54 -5.50
CA GLU A 131 14.33 -7.09 -4.64
C GLU A 131 14.04 -8.52 -4.18
N LYS A 132 12.78 -8.89 -4.02
CA LYS A 132 12.36 -10.21 -3.52
C LYS A 132 11.77 -11.13 -4.59
N GLY A 133 11.71 -10.69 -5.85
CA GLY A 133 11.09 -11.45 -6.94
C GLY A 133 9.58 -11.69 -6.71
N MET A 134 8.90 -10.73 -6.09
CA MET A 134 7.45 -10.80 -5.82
C MET A 134 6.65 -10.07 -6.91
N VAL A 135 5.45 -10.54 -7.16
CA VAL A 135 4.50 -9.90 -8.09
C VAL A 135 3.84 -8.69 -7.43
N THR A 136 3.76 -7.58 -8.16
CA THR A 136 2.94 -6.43 -7.79
C THR A 136 1.55 -6.57 -8.41
N GLN A 137 0.54 -6.83 -7.60
CA GLN A 137 -0.84 -6.92 -8.02
C GLN A 137 -1.55 -5.60 -7.72
N ILE A 138 -2.04 -4.92 -8.75
CA ILE A 138 -2.80 -3.68 -8.61
C ILE A 138 -4.25 -3.95 -8.99
N HIS A 139 -5.17 -3.84 -8.04
CA HIS A 139 -6.60 -3.83 -8.32
C HIS A 139 -7.16 -2.43 -8.05
N TYR A 140 -7.93 -1.91 -8.98
CA TYR A 140 -8.38 -0.52 -8.97
C TYR A 140 -9.84 -0.36 -9.37
N GLY A 141 -10.38 0.81 -9.15
CA GLY A 141 -11.71 1.22 -9.60
C GLY A 141 -12.85 0.79 -8.71
N ALA A 142 -12.61 0.24 -7.52
CA ALA A 142 -13.66 -0.07 -6.57
C ALA A 142 -14.10 1.18 -5.79
N ILE A 143 -15.36 1.58 -5.95
CA ILE A 143 -16.01 2.59 -5.11
C ILE A 143 -16.74 1.86 -4.00
N ARG A 144 -16.27 2.08 -2.76
CA ARG A 144 -16.69 1.32 -1.60
C ARG A 144 -17.97 1.87 -0.96
N ASN A 145 -18.79 0.94 -0.43
CA ASN A 145 -19.91 1.26 0.46
C ASN A 145 -20.94 2.24 -0.14
N VAL A 146 -21.18 2.20 -1.45
CA VAL A 146 -22.14 3.11 -2.12
C VAL A 146 -23.59 2.89 -1.69
N ASN A 147 -23.93 1.70 -1.20
CA ASN A 147 -25.22 1.45 -0.60
C ASN A 147 -25.19 1.78 0.89
N GLU A 148 -25.64 3.01 1.22
CA GLU A 148 -25.65 3.50 2.60
C GLU A 148 -26.48 2.63 3.55
N TYR A 149 -27.58 2.03 3.07
CA TYR A 149 -28.44 1.17 3.87
C TYR A 149 -27.70 -0.11 4.27
N LEU A 150 -27.02 -0.76 3.31
CA LEU A 150 -26.20 -1.93 3.61
C LEU A 150 -25.07 -1.56 4.59
N PHE A 151 -24.36 -0.49 4.31
CA PHE A 151 -23.24 -0.07 5.16
C PHE A 151 -23.66 0.27 6.61
N LYS A 152 -24.79 0.97 6.78
CA LYS A 152 -25.30 1.33 8.12
C LYS A 152 -25.77 0.12 8.94
N ASN A 153 -26.32 -0.91 8.30
CA ASN A 153 -26.92 -2.06 9.01
C ASN A 153 -25.96 -3.24 9.17
N TRP A 154 -25.02 -3.43 8.26
CA TRP A 154 -24.13 -4.60 8.24
C TRP A 154 -22.65 -4.28 8.10
N GLY A 155 -22.26 -3.01 7.90
CA GLY A 155 -20.85 -2.59 7.78
C GLY A 155 -20.29 -2.72 6.37
N ALA A 156 -18.95 -2.77 6.28
CA ALA A 156 -18.23 -2.91 5.03
C ALA A 156 -18.25 -4.35 4.49
N ASP A 157 -17.89 -4.51 3.20
CA ASP A 157 -17.70 -5.80 2.53
C ASP A 157 -18.94 -6.70 2.45
N VAL A 158 -20.12 -6.09 2.42
CA VAL A 158 -21.43 -6.80 2.33
C VAL A 158 -22.08 -6.68 0.95
N GLY A 159 -21.29 -6.46 -0.10
CA GLY A 159 -21.78 -6.37 -1.48
C GLY A 159 -22.33 -4.98 -1.87
N GLY A 160 -21.98 -3.95 -1.11
CA GLY A 160 -22.38 -2.56 -1.40
C GLY A 160 -21.42 -1.77 -2.28
N ASP A 161 -20.42 -2.41 -2.87
CA ASP A 161 -19.40 -1.78 -3.71
C ASP A 161 -19.78 -1.79 -5.19
N VAL A 162 -19.28 -0.82 -5.95
CA VAL A 162 -19.47 -0.72 -7.41
C VAL A 162 -18.15 -0.40 -8.10
N SER A 163 -18.09 -0.64 -9.42
CA SER A 163 -16.95 -0.23 -10.24
C SER A 163 -17.05 1.24 -10.61
N ALA A 164 -15.91 1.94 -10.67
CA ALA A 164 -15.82 3.26 -11.26
C ALA A 164 -16.17 3.21 -12.76
N GLU A 165 -16.82 4.28 -13.27
CA GLU A 165 -17.21 4.36 -14.68
C GLU A 165 -16.02 4.43 -15.64
N SER A 166 -14.96 5.15 -15.22
CA SER A 166 -13.74 5.29 -16.01
C SER A 166 -12.53 5.48 -15.10
N VAL A 167 -11.41 4.90 -15.51
CA VAL A 167 -10.11 5.05 -14.83
C VAL A 167 -9.05 5.31 -15.90
N ASN A 168 -8.24 6.36 -15.74
CA ASN A 168 -7.12 6.63 -16.63
C ASN A 168 -5.92 5.73 -16.28
N ILE A 169 -5.94 4.50 -16.82
CA ILE A 169 -4.95 3.48 -16.51
C ILE A 169 -3.60 3.81 -17.15
N VAL A 170 -3.62 4.14 -18.43
CA VAL A 170 -2.39 4.28 -19.25
C VAL A 170 -1.54 5.42 -18.71
N GLU A 171 -2.12 6.61 -18.60
CA GLU A 171 -1.39 7.80 -18.15
C GLU A 171 -0.90 7.66 -16.70
N ASN A 172 -1.71 7.07 -15.84
CA ASN A 172 -1.36 6.91 -14.43
C ASN A 172 -0.28 5.84 -14.20
N LEU A 173 -0.31 4.70 -14.93
CA LEU A 173 0.64 3.61 -14.76
C LEU A 173 1.93 3.78 -15.56
N GLN A 174 1.90 4.49 -16.69
CA GLN A 174 3.04 4.59 -17.57
C GLN A 174 4.36 4.96 -16.90
N PRO A 175 4.41 5.93 -15.96
CA PRO A 175 5.69 6.26 -15.31
C PRO A 175 6.23 5.13 -14.43
N LEU A 176 5.34 4.36 -13.78
CA LEU A 176 5.72 3.19 -12.98
C LEU A 176 6.24 2.05 -13.87
N LEU A 177 5.49 1.74 -14.94
CA LEU A 177 5.88 0.69 -15.88
C LEU A 177 7.19 1.03 -16.59
N SER A 178 7.39 2.27 -17.01
CA SER A 178 8.63 2.70 -17.66
C SER A 178 9.85 2.52 -16.75
N ARG A 179 9.69 2.69 -15.43
CA ARG A 179 10.79 2.51 -14.49
C ARG A 179 11.17 1.05 -14.26
N PHE A 180 10.19 0.17 -14.12
CA PHE A 180 10.43 -1.22 -13.70
C PHE A 180 10.47 -2.24 -14.85
N PHE A 181 10.08 -1.83 -16.06
CA PHE A 181 10.04 -2.69 -17.24
C PHE A 181 10.99 -2.25 -18.38
N SER A 182 11.81 -1.23 -18.18
CA SER A 182 12.75 -0.75 -19.21
C SER A 182 13.87 -1.72 -19.56
N GLY A 183 14.01 -2.82 -18.83
CA GLY A 183 15.09 -3.80 -19.07
C GLY A 183 16.50 -3.29 -18.75
N GLU A 184 16.63 -2.03 -18.44
CA GLU A 184 17.87 -1.44 -17.94
C GLU A 184 17.90 -1.61 -16.42
N ASN A 185 18.69 -2.56 -15.94
CA ASN A 185 19.11 -2.58 -14.56
C ASN A 185 19.94 -1.31 -14.35
N ASP A 186 19.35 -0.27 -13.78
CA ASP A 186 20.07 0.88 -13.23
C ASP A 186 20.93 0.40 -12.05
N ASN A 187 21.96 -0.40 -12.36
CA ASN A 187 23.16 -0.56 -11.55
C ASN A 187 24.02 0.67 -11.78
N GLN A 188 23.58 1.84 -11.32
CA GLN A 188 24.46 2.99 -11.20
C GLN A 188 24.21 3.73 -9.89
N SER A 189 25.25 3.59 -9.06
CA SER A 189 25.69 4.37 -7.89
C SER A 189 24.80 4.36 -6.64
#